data_60d5b3d46e47e65ea79db23112a07b2f
#
_entry.id   60d5b3d46e47e65ea79db23112a07b2f
#
_cell.length_a   1.000
_cell.length_b   1.000
_cell.length_c   1.000
_cell.angle_alpha   90.00
_cell.angle_beta   90.00
_cell.angle_gamma   90.00
#
_symmetry.space_group_name_H-M   'P 1'
#
loop_
_entity.id
_entity.type
_entity.pdbx_description
1 polymer ?
#
loop_
_entity_poly.entity_id
_entity_poly.type
_entity_poly.pdbx_seq_one_letter_code
_entity_poly.pdbx_strand_id
1 'polypeptide(L)'
;SRIASKGIYVYYQCGTYKSLSKKACTMHSIKSDRLEAGVLFAIQQQVHLAVAYSELVSRINSAPLKKSKSKRLEDAIAAKEKELAKIMRYKQALYQDWKDGEITRNDYRHMSEDYERQAEALNNVLRTLTDEQEQLENGVDAESPFLAAFLKYQNIDKLTREILAELIDYIKVYEGGNISVKFKYADEFRRMAEYIELNAPMVQEAAG
;
A
#
# COMPACT_ATOMS: atom_id res chain seq x y z
N SER A 1 36.19 -0.58 53.61
CA SER A 1 34.93 -0.04 53.09
C SER A 1 34.90 -0.20 51.56
N ARG A 2 34.04 -1.11 51.10
CA ARG A 2 33.78 -1.27 49.66
C ARG A 2 32.77 -0.21 49.25
N ILE A 3 33.21 0.83 48.60
CA ILE A 3 32.33 1.75 47.90
C ILE A 3 31.99 1.08 46.57
N ALA A 4 30.86 0.41 46.53
CA ALA A 4 30.26 -0.02 45.26
C ALA A 4 29.77 1.30 44.61
N SER A 5 30.36 1.70 43.50
CA SER A 5 29.87 2.78 42.65
C SER A 5 28.48 2.37 42.13
N LYS A 6 27.42 2.79 42.83
CA LYS A 6 26.06 2.69 42.31
C LYS A 6 25.97 3.61 41.08
N GLY A 7 26.00 3.02 39.91
CA GLY A 7 25.72 3.74 38.67
C GLY A 7 24.38 4.45 38.76
N ILE A 8 24.26 5.63 38.19
CA ILE A 8 23.02 6.38 38.11
C ILE A 8 22.14 5.64 37.10
N TYR A 9 21.06 5.04 37.56
CA TYR A 9 20.07 4.38 36.68
C TYR A 9 18.92 5.35 36.42
N VAL A 10 18.64 5.61 35.15
CA VAL A 10 17.50 6.42 34.70
C VAL A 10 16.31 5.48 34.43
N TYR A 11 15.15 5.84 34.96
CA TYR A 11 13.89 5.13 34.76
C TYR A 11 12.83 6.06 34.21
N TYR A 12 12.08 5.57 33.25
CA TYR A 12 10.81 6.16 32.87
C TYR A 12 9.68 5.52 33.69
N GLN A 13 8.78 6.34 34.23
CA GLN A 13 7.66 5.90 35.06
C GLN A 13 6.36 6.52 34.54
N CYS A 14 5.26 5.78 34.69
CA CYS A 14 3.93 6.27 34.33
C CYS A 14 3.55 7.49 35.16
N GLY A 15 3.30 8.62 34.50
CA GLY A 15 2.88 9.86 35.15
C GLY A 15 1.51 9.73 35.81
N THR A 16 0.56 9.03 35.20
CA THR A 16 -0.79 8.81 35.74
C THR A 16 -0.76 8.02 37.06
N TYR A 17 0.05 6.97 37.12
CA TYR A 17 0.24 6.19 38.37
C TYR A 17 0.84 7.05 39.47
N LYS A 18 1.82 7.90 39.13
CA LYS A 18 2.52 8.75 40.08
C LYS A 18 1.67 9.92 40.58
N SER A 19 0.85 10.53 39.71
CA SER A 19 0.13 11.77 40.01
C SER A 19 -1.32 11.56 40.46
N LEU A 20 -2.02 10.53 39.97
CA LEU A 20 -3.44 10.37 40.26
C LEU A 20 -3.72 9.30 41.34
N SER A 21 -3.46 8.06 41.10
CA SER A 21 -3.51 6.96 42.08
C SER A 21 -3.26 5.58 41.47
N LYS A 22 -3.04 4.57 42.34
CA LYS A 22 -2.98 3.14 41.94
C LYS A 22 -4.29 2.60 41.36
N LYS A 23 -5.43 3.31 41.57
CA LYS A 23 -6.72 2.94 41.01
C LYS A 23 -6.88 3.43 39.55
N ALA A 24 -6.19 4.48 39.16
CA ALA A 24 -6.28 5.10 37.84
C ALA A 24 -5.37 4.43 36.79
N CYS A 25 -4.26 3.83 37.24
CA CYS A 25 -3.33 3.15 36.35
C CYS A 25 -2.49 2.14 37.14
N THR A 26 -2.06 1.09 36.49
CA THR A 26 -1.08 0.14 37.02
C THR A 26 0.34 0.71 36.95
N MET A 27 1.27 0.14 37.72
CA MET A 27 2.64 0.64 37.72
C MET A 27 3.39 0.21 36.46
N HIS A 28 3.67 1.17 35.59
CA HIS A 28 4.54 0.99 34.44
C HIS A 28 5.86 1.71 34.67
N SER A 29 6.96 0.96 34.66
CA SER A 29 8.30 1.53 34.74
C SER A 29 9.26 0.72 33.86
N ILE A 30 10.22 1.40 33.23
CA ILE A 30 11.25 0.77 32.41
C ILE A 30 12.56 1.53 32.59
N LYS A 31 13.69 0.82 32.61
CA LYS A 31 15.01 1.44 32.56
C LYS A 31 15.25 2.07 31.20
N SER A 32 15.90 3.24 31.17
CA SER A 32 16.26 3.94 29.94
C SER A 32 17.00 3.04 28.96
N ASP A 33 18.07 2.38 29.43
CA ASP A 33 18.89 1.50 28.61
C ASP A 33 18.08 0.36 27.97
N ARG A 34 17.14 -0.21 28.73
CA ARG A 34 16.26 -1.29 28.23
C ARG A 34 15.27 -0.76 27.20
N LEU A 35 14.72 0.43 27.42
CA LEU A 35 13.82 1.08 26.47
C LEU A 35 14.56 1.39 25.17
N GLU A 36 15.72 2.02 25.27
CA GLU A 36 16.55 2.39 24.12
C GLU A 36 16.95 1.16 23.30
N ALA A 37 17.45 0.11 23.97
CA ALA A 37 17.81 -1.14 23.30
C ALA A 37 16.62 -1.81 22.59
N GLY A 38 15.45 -1.83 23.25
CA GLY A 38 14.23 -2.41 22.66
C GLY A 38 13.72 -1.61 21.48
N VAL A 39 13.77 -0.28 21.54
CA VAL A 39 13.36 0.60 20.44
C VAL A 39 14.34 0.49 19.28
N LEU A 40 15.66 0.50 19.56
CA LEU A 40 16.67 0.29 18.53
C LEU A 40 16.49 -1.03 17.81
N PHE A 41 16.30 -2.12 18.55
CA PHE A 41 16.02 -3.43 17.96
C PHE A 41 14.77 -3.41 17.07
N ALA A 42 13.67 -2.80 17.53
CA ALA A 42 12.45 -2.71 16.75
C ALA A 42 12.66 -1.93 15.43
N ILE A 43 13.42 -0.83 15.48
CA ILE A 43 13.77 -0.05 14.27
C ILE A 43 14.63 -0.91 13.33
N GLN A 44 15.63 -1.60 13.84
CA GLN A 44 16.49 -2.48 13.02
C GLN A 44 15.66 -3.56 12.30
N GLN A 45 14.71 -4.21 13.00
CA GLN A 45 13.82 -5.19 12.39
C GLN A 45 12.95 -4.57 11.28
N GLN A 46 12.43 -3.36 11.52
CA GLN A 46 11.61 -2.67 10.52
C GLN A 46 12.43 -2.22 9.30
N VAL A 47 13.67 -1.82 9.51
CA VAL A 47 14.61 -1.50 8.42
C VAL A 47 14.95 -2.76 7.60
N HIS A 48 15.21 -3.91 8.23
CA HIS A 48 15.42 -5.17 7.52
C HIS A 48 14.20 -5.55 6.68
N LEU A 49 12.99 -5.37 7.22
CA LEU A 49 11.75 -5.61 6.49
C LEU A 49 11.63 -4.67 5.28
N ALA A 50 11.97 -3.39 5.45
CA ALA A 50 11.94 -2.41 4.36
C ALA A 50 12.91 -2.77 3.23
N VAL A 51 14.12 -3.25 3.56
CA VAL A 51 15.09 -3.73 2.56
C VAL A 51 14.52 -4.92 1.80
N ALA A 52 14.04 -5.93 2.50
CA ALA A 52 13.47 -7.13 1.89
C ALA A 52 12.27 -6.79 0.98
N TYR A 53 11.39 -5.88 1.41
CA TYR A 53 10.24 -5.44 0.63
C TYR A 53 10.66 -4.65 -0.61
N SER A 54 11.63 -3.75 -0.50
CA SER A 54 12.18 -3.00 -1.65
C SER A 54 12.72 -3.95 -2.73
N GLU A 55 13.49 -4.96 -2.33
CA GLU A 55 14.04 -5.96 -3.25
C GLU A 55 12.94 -6.80 -3.92
N LEU A 56 11.95 -7.29 -3.13
CA LEU A 56 10.85 -8.08 -3.66
C LEU A 56 9.98 -7.28 -4.63
N VAL A 57 9.63 -6.05 -4.27
CA VAL A 57 8.84 -5.16 -5.15
C VAL A 57 9.60 -4.84 -6.43
N SER A 58 10.90 -4.57 -6.36
CA SER A 58 11.73 -4.34 -7.54
C SER A 58 11.73 -5.57 -8.47
N ARG A 59 11.86 -6.78 -7.91
CA ARG A 59 11.79 -8.04 -8.68
C ARG A 59 10.41 -8.26 -9.30
N ILE A 60 9.33 -8.02 -8.57
CA ILE A 60 7.94 -8.13 -9.08
C ILE A 60 7.74 -7.12 -10.22
N ASN A 61 8.13 -5.86 -10.02
CA ASN A 61 7.95 -4.81 -11.02
C ASN A 61 8.77 -5.04 -12.30
N SER A 62 9.91 -5.70 -12.20
CA SER A 62 10.76 -6.06 -13.35
C SER A 62 10.38 -7.40 -14.01
N ALA A 63 9.49 -8.19 -13.42
CA ALA A 63 9.13 -9.51 -13.90
C ALA A 63 8.53 -9.45 -15.33
N PRO A 64 9.00 -10.31 -16.27
CA PRO A 64 8.48 -10.34 -17.65
C PRO A 64 6.99 -10.62 -17.72
N LEU A 65 6.46 -11.43 -16.80
CA LEU A 65 5.04 -11.76 -16.69
C LEU A 65 4.18 -10.54 -16.38
N LYS A 66 4.62 -9.65 -15.49
CA LYS A 66 3.91 -8.41 -15.18
C LYS A 66 3.84 -7.52 -16.41
N LYS A 67 4.95 -7.35 -17.14
CA LYS A 67 4.99 -6.56 -18.38
C LYS A 67 4.10 -7.14 -19.47
N SER A 68 4.09 -8.46 -19.61
CA SER A 68 3.22 -9.15 -20.59
C SER A 68 1.75 -8.99 -20.23
N LYS A 69 1.38 -9.08 -18.94
CA LYS A 69 -0.01 -8.91 -18.47
C LYS A 69 -0.47 -7.46 -18.64
N SER A 70 0.36 -6.46 -18.31
CA SER A 70 0.07 -5.05 -18.53
C SER A 70 -0.21 -4.76 -20.00
N LYS A 71 0.67 -5.22 -20.89
CA LYS A 71 0.49 -5.04 -22.33
C LYS A 71 -0.81 -5.70 -22.85
N ARG A 72 -1.15 -6.89 -22.37
CA ARG A 72 -2.41 -7.56 -22.75
C ARG A 72 -3.65 -6.78 -22.32
N LEU A 73 -3.61 -6.17 -21.12
CA LEU A 73 -4.70 -5.31 -20.62
C LEU A 73 -4.82 -4.04 -21.46
N GLU A 74 -3.70 -3.38 -21.76
CA GLU A 74 -3.67 -2.20 -22.66
C GLU A 74 -4.28 -2.52 -24.03
N ASP A 75 -3.85 -3.62 -24.66
CA ASP A 75 -4.37 -4.07 -25.95
C ASP A 75 -5.88 -4.40 -25.90
N ALA A 76 -6.33 -5.02 -24.80
CA ALA A 76 -7.75 -5.34 -24.59
C ALA A 76 -8.60 -4.09 -24.38
N ILE A 77 -8.14 -3.12 -23.60
CA ILE A 77 -8.81 -1.83 -23.38
C ILE A 77 -8.93 -1.10 -24.71
N ALA A 78 -7.83 -0.95 -25.45
CA ALA A 78 -7.82 -0.26 -26.73
C ALA A 78 -8.78 -0.93 -27.76
N ALA A 79 -8.87 -2.25 -27.77
CA ALA A 79 -9.82 -2.97 -28.62
C ALA A 79 -11.28 -2.65 -28.22
N LYS A 80 -11.61 -2.63 -26.94
CA LYS A 80 -12.96 -2.32 -26.45
C LYS A 80 -13.35 -0.86 -26.64
N GLU A 81 -12.43 0.07 -26.49
CA GLU A 81 -12.64 1.48 -26.84
C GLU A 81 -12.96 1.66 -28.32
N LYS A 82 -12.26 0.95 -29.19
CA LYS A 82 -12.53 0.96 -30.64
C LYS A 82 -13.91 0.39 -30.97
N GLU A 83 -14.34 -0.66 -30.29
CA GLU A 83 -15.70 -1.23 -30.42
C GLU A 83 -16.75 -0.20 -29.98
N LEU A 84 -16.55 0.44 -28.83
CA LEU A 84 -17.45 1.48 -28.31
C LEU A 84 -17.55 2.67 -29.27
N ALA A 85 -16.42 3.15 -29.77
CA ALA A 85 -16.39 4.24 -30.75
C ALA A 85 -17.12 3.89 -32.07
N LYS A 86 -17.12 2.61 -32.46
CA LYS A 86 -17.89 2.10 -33.61
C LYS A 86 -19.40 2.15 -33.34
N ILE A 87 -19.84 1.73 -32.17
CA ILE A 87 -21.26 1.80 -31.76
C ILE A 87 -21.74 3.24 -31.74
N MET A 88 -20.93 4.17 -31.17
CA MET A 88 -21.26 5.58 -31.12
C MET A 88 -21.44 6.19 -32.54
N ARG A 89 -20.60 5.77 -33.49
CA ARG A 89 -20.76 6.19 -34.91
C ARG A 89 -22.05 5.63 -35.52
N TYR A 90 -22.41 4.39 -35.21
CA TYR A 90 -23.65 3.80 -35.69
C TYR A 90 -24.88 4.50 -35.09
N LYS A 91 -24.85 4.84 -33.79
CA LYS A 91 -25.90 5.66 -33.17
C LYS A 91 -26.10 7.00 -33.88
N GLN A 92 -24.98 7.62 -34.24
CA GLN A 92 -25.03 8.90 -34.93
C GLN A 92 -25.61 8.77 -36.37
N ALA A 93 -25.21 7.72 -37.10
CA ALA A 93 -25.76 7.44 -38.43
C ALA A 93 -27.25 7.12 -38.34
N LEU A 94 -27.66 6.26 -37.42
CA LEU A 94 -29.05 5.93 -37.15
C LEU A 94 -29.93 7.17 -36.90
N TYR A 95 -29.40 8.16 -36.17
CA TYR A 95 -30.09 9.40 -35.92
C TYR A 95 -30.27 10.22 -37.23
N GLN A 96 -29.27 10.22 -38.13
CA GLN A 96 -29.39 10.89 -39.44
C GLN A 96 -30.44 10.19 -40.33
N ASP A 97 -30.38 8.85 -40.46
CA ASP A 97 -31.33 8.08 -41.25
C ASP A 97 -32.79 8.31 -40.80
N TRP A 98 -33.01 8.43 -39.50
CA TRP A 98 -34.32 8.81 -38.98
C TRP A 98 -34.71 10.24 -39.33
N LYS A 99 -33.79 11.21 -39.23
CA LYS A 99 -34.03 12.62 -39.59
C LYS A 99 -34.35 12.77 -41.06
N ASP A 100 -33.68 12.00 -41.93
CA ASP A 100 -33.87 12.01 -43.36
C ASP A 100 -35.13 11.24 -43.80
N GLY A 101 -35.80 10.57 -42.86
CA GLY A 101 -37.05 9.82 -43.12
C GLY A 101 -36.83 8.45 -43.74
N GLU A 102 -35.58 7.92 -43.73
CA GLU A 102 -35.25 6.63 -44.31
C GLU A 102 -35.70 5.45 -43.44
N ILE A 103 -35.86 5.71 -42.12
CA ILE A 103 -36.35 4.72 -41.13
C ILE A 103 -37.53 5.26 -40.34
N THR A 104 -38.38 4.34 -39.87
CA THR A 104 -39.52 4.72 -39.04
C THR A 104 -39.07 5.09 -37.59
N ARG A 105 -39.91 5.90 -36.89
CA ARG A 105 -39.65 6.23 -35.50
C ARG A 105 -39.58 5.00 -34.61
N ASN A 106 -40.31 3.94 -34.94
CA ASN A 106 -40.33 2.69 -34.19
C ASN A 106 -39.00 1.94 -34.37
N ASP A 107 -38.50 1.84 -35.63
CA ASP A 107 -37.23 1.20 -35.92
C ASP A 107 -36.06 1.95 -35.26
N TYR A 108 -36.07 3.29 -35.39
CA TYR A 108 -35.09 4.14 -34.71
C TYR A 108 -35.03 3.85 -33.21
N ARG A 109 -36.21 3.77 -32.54
CA ARG A 109 -36.26 3.53 -31.09
C ARG A 109 -35.65 2.18 -30.74
N HIS A 110 -36.08 1.09 -31.43
CA HIS A 110 -35.58 -0.25 -31.17
C HIS A 110 -34.06 -0.37 -31.38
N MET A 111 -33.58 0.15 -32.51
CA MET A 111 -32.14 0.12 -32.81
C MET A 111 -31.31 0.99 -31.84
N SER A 112 -31.86 2.15 -31.44
CA SER A 112 -31.21 3.03 -30.47
C SER A 112 -31.09 2.35 -29.09
N GLU A 113 -32.15 1.69 -28.62
CA GLU A 113 -32.14 0.92 -27.39
C GLU A 113 -31.14 -0.24 -27.44
N ASP A 114 -30.98 -0.88 -28.59
CA ASP A 114 -29.99 -1.95 -28.80
C ASP A 114 -28.55 -1.41 -28.71
N TYR A 115 -28.26 -0.30 -29.37
CA TYR A 115 -26.95 0.33 -29.29
C TYR A 115 -26.64 0.84 -27.89
N GLU A 116 -27.65 1.31 -27.15
CA GLU A 116 -27.48 1.73 -25.75
C GLU A 116 -27.09 0.57 -24.86
N ARG A 117 -27.77 -0.59 -24.98
CA ARG A 117 -27.41 -1.79 -24.24
C ARG A 117 -25.99 -2.30 -24.58
N GLN A 118 -25.62 -2.29 -25.86
CA GLN A 118 -24.26 -2.66 -26.29
C GLN A 118 -23.20 -1.71 -25.72
N ALA A 119 -23.46 -0.40 -25.77
CA ALA A 119 -22.54 0.61 -25.21
C ALA A 119 -22.39 0.47 -23.70
N GLU A 120 -23.49 0.22 -22.98
CA GLU A 120 -23.47 -0.01 -21.53
C GLU A 120 -22.68 -1.29 -21.18
N ALA A 121 -22.89 -2.38 -21.90
CA ALA A 121 -22.13 -3.62 -21.72
C ALA A 121 -20.62 -3.40 -21.93
N LEU A 122 -20.23 -2.66 -22.99
CA LEU A 122 -18.83 -2.34 -23.27
C LEU A 122 -18.22 -1.43 -22.20
N ASN A 123 -18.96 -0.44 -21.72
CA ASN A 123 -18.49 0.43 -20.64
C ASN A 123 -18.25 -0.34 -19.34
N ASN A 124 -19.11 -1.32 -19.02
CA ASN A 124 -18.91 -2.20 -17.87
C ASN A 124 -17.64 -3.06 -18.00
N VAL A 125 -17.38 -3.61 -19.21
CA VAL A 125 -16.16 -4.36 -19.50
C VAL A 125 -14.93 -3.46 -19.41
N LEU A 126 -14.98 -2.26 -19.99
CA LEU A 126 -13.89 -1.29 -19.92
C LEU A 126 -13.56 -0.94 -18.48
N ARG A 127 -14.56 -0.66 -17.65
CA ARG A 127 -14.35 -0.37 -16.23
C ARG A 127 -13.62 -1.52 -15.53
N THR A 128 -14.06 -2.77 -15.74
CA THR A 128 -13.41 -3.93 -15.13
C THR A 128 -11.95 -4.08 -15.58
N LEU A 129 -11.66 -3.89 -16.87
CA LEU A 129 -10.29 -3.96 -17.41
C LEU A 129 -9.40 -2.83 -16.88
N THR A 130 -9.95 -1.62 -16.76
CA THR A 130 -9.23 -0.47 -16.20
C THR A 130 -8.94 -0.66 -14.72
N ASP A 131 -9.91 -1.14 -13.95
CA ASP A 131 -9.71 -1.47 -12.53
C ASP A 131 -8.61 -2.55 -12.36
N GLU A 132 -8.58 -3.58 -13.24
CA GLU A 132 -7.54 -4.61 -13.22
C GLU A 132 -6.17 -4.05 -13.61
N GLN A 133 -6.12 -3.13 -14.59
CA GLN A 133 -4.89 -2.44 -14.97
C GLN A 133 -4.38 -1.58 -13.82
N GLU A 134 -5.23 -0.77 -13.20
CA GLU A 134 -4.87 0.04 -12.03
C GLU A 134 -4.35 -0.80 -10.88
N GLN A 135 -4.96 -1.96 -10.59
CA GLN A 135 -4.48 -2.88 -9.56
C GLN A 135 -3.10 -3.45 -9.90
N LEU A 136 -2.82 -3.69 -11.18
CA LEU A 136 -1.52 -4.17 -11.63
C LEU A 136 -0.44 -3.07 -11.62
N GLU A 137 -0.82 -1.82 -11.96
CA GLU A 137 0.07 -0.66 -12.05
C GLU A 137 0.28 0.06 -10.72
N ASN A 138 -0.74 0.09 -9.86
CA ASN A 138 -0.64 0.57 -8.47
C ASN A 138 0.29 -0.32 -7.61
N GLY A 139 1.20 -1.01 -8.32
CA GLY A 139 2.35 -1.63 -7.73
C GLY A 139 3.05 -0.61 -6.84
N VAL A 140 3.24 -0.98 -5.60
CA VAL A 140 3.98 -0.18 -4.64
C VAL A 140 5.34 0.13 -5.27
N ASP A 141 5.69 1.42 -5.30
CA ASP A 141 6.97 1.85 -5.83
C ASP A 141 8.08 1.42 -4.86
N ALA A 142 9.10 0.72 -5.38
CA ALA A 142 10.29 0.35 -4.61
C ALA A 142 11.07 1.58 -4.12
N GLU A 143 10.87 2.75 -4.77
CA GLU A 143 11.48 4.03 -4.41
C GLU A 143 10.53 4.93 -3.60
N SER A 144 9.45 4.36 -3.05
CA SER A 144 8.47 5.14 -2.28
C SER A 144 9.12 5.91 -1.13
N PRO A 145 8.68 7.15 -0.84
CA PRO A 145 9.28 7.99 0.19
C PRO A 145 9.33 7.35 1.57
N PHE A 146 8.35 6.49 1.90
CA PHE A 146 8.33 5.81 3.19
C PHE A 146 9.40 4.72 3.29
N LEU A 147 9.68 3.97 2.21
CA LEU A 147 10.80 3.02 2.17
C LEU A 147 12.13 3.75 2.29
N ALA A 148 12.30 4.85 1.54
CA ALA A 148 13.50 5.67 1.59
C ALA A 148 13.78 6.16 3.01
N ALA A 149 12.74 6.52 3.80
CA ALA A 149 12.89 6.91 5.19
C ALA A 149 13.50 5.81 6.07
N PHE A 150 13.16 4.53 5.84
CA PHE A 150 13.74 3.40 6.58
C PHE A 150 15.10 2.97 6.01
N LEU A 151 15.25 2.93 4.69
CA LEU A 151 16.49 2.52 4.01
C LEU A 151 17.67 3.43 4.34
N LYS A 152 17.43 4.69 4.65
CA LYS A 152 18.42 5.66 5.15
C LYS A 152 19.13 5.18 6.41
N TYR A 153 18.49 4.30 7.22
CA TYR A 153 18.99 3.85 8.51
C TYR A 153 19.40 2.37 8.52
N GLN A 154 19.86 1.81 7.39
CA GLN A 154 20.27 0.39 7.28
C GLN A 154 21.34 -0.03 8.30
N ASN A 155 22.24 0.87 8.67
CA ASN A 155 23.36 0.62 9.58
C ASN A 155 23.20 1.37 10.91
N ILE A 156 21.96 1.49 11.40
CA ILE A 156 21.70 2.19 12.66
C ILE A 156 22.30 1.41 13.85
N ASP A 157 23.14 2.07 14.64
CA ASP A 157 23.74 1.54 15.87
C ASP A 157 23.29 2.32 17.12
N LYS A 158 22.77 3.53 16.97
CA LYS A 158 22.33 4.42 18.06
C LYS A 158 21.07 5.16 17.69
N LEU A 159 20.22 5.38 18.71
CA LEU A 159 19.03 6.19 18.57
C LEU A 159 19.40 7.68 18.60
N THR A 160 18.85 8.45 17.68
CA THR A 160 18.85 9.91 17.73
C THR A 160 17.41 10.44 17.75
N ARG A 161 17.27 11.72 18.14
CA ARG A 161 15.95 12.35 18.16
C ARG A 161 15.33 12.43 16.76
N GLU A 162 16.16 12.63 15.74
CA GLU A 162 15.74 12.71 14.35
C GLU A 162 15.15 11.37 13.90
N ILE A 163 15.83 10.25 14.18
CA ILE A 163 15.37 8.90 13.83
C ILE A 163 14.02 8.60 14.49
N LEU A 164 13.91 8.90 15.79
CA LEU A 164 12.67 8.69 16.52
C LEU A 164 11.53 9.54 15.95
N ALA A 165 11.80 10.80 15.66
CA ALA A 165 10.80 11.72 15.10
C ALA A 165 10.40 11.36 13.67
N GLU A 166 11.31 10.80 12.87
CA GLU A 166 11.04 10.41 11.49
C GLU A 166 10.26 9.10 11.41
N LEU A 167 10.62 8.07 12.20
CA LEU A 167 10.12 6.71 12.03
C LEU A 167 9.02 6.31 13.01
N ILE A 168 8.95 6.90 14.21
CA ILE A 168 8.07 6.46 15.28
C ILE A 168 6.90 7.41 15.47
N ASP A 169 5.71 6.84 15.56
CA ASP A 169 4.48 7.55 15.95
C ASP A 169 4.41 7.65 17.49
N TYR A 170 4.40 6.48 18.17
CA TYR A 170 4.46 6.42 19.62
C TYR A 170 5.02 5.08 20.12
N ILE A 171 5.45 5.09 21.39
CA ILE A 171 5.89 3.89 22.11
C ILE A 171 4.99 3.71 23.33
N LYS A 172 4.41 2.51 23.47
CA LYS A 172 3.66 2.10 24.68
C LYS A 172 4.54 1.23 25.56
N VAL A 173 4.56 1.53 26.86
CA VAL A 173 5.21 0.70 27.85
C VAL A 173 4.13 0.02 28.69
N TYR A 174 4.20 -1.28 28.81
CA TYR A 174 3.27 -2.11 29.57
C TYR A 174 3.86 -2.55 30.90
N GLU A 175 3.05 -3.20 31.71
CA GLU A 175 3.52 -3.86 32.93
C GLU A 175 4.65 -4.87 32.63
N GLY A 176 5.58 -5.01 33.58
CA GLY A 176 6.74 -5.88 33.40
C GLY A 176 7.81 -5.33 32.45
N GLY A 177 7.63 -4.09 31.96
CA GLY A 177 8.60 -3.42 31.08
C GLY A 177 8.59 -3.95 29.64
N ASN A 178 7.48 -4.53 29.20
CA ASN A 178 7.24 -4.81 27.77
C ASN A 178 6.94 -3.50 27.03
N ILE A 179 7.40 -3.43 25.79
CA ILE A 179 7.16 -2.26 24.92
C ILE A 179 6.45 -2.66 23.65
N SER A 180 5.67 -1.74 23.10
CA SER A 180 5.13 -1.79 21.75
C SER A 180 5.51 -0.50 21.05
N VAL A 181 6.12 -0.62 19.90
CA VAL A 181 6.52 0.52 19.06
C VAL A 181 5.54 0.60 17.89
N LYS A 182 4.86 1.74 17.75
CA LYS A 182 4.08 2.04 16.56
C LYS A 182 4.91 2.91 15.64
N PHE A 183 5.17 2.40 14.47
CA PHE A 183 5.86 3.12 13.41
C PHE A 183 4.89 4.02 12.66
N LYS A 184 5.39 5.14 12.16
CA LYS A 184 4.77 5.86 11.06
C LYS A 184 4.75 4.92 9.83
N TYR A 185 3.88 5.17 8.89
CA TYR A 185 3.79 4.37 7.66
C TYR A 185 3.41 2.89 7.85
N ALA A 186 2.78 2.54 8.98
CA ALA A 186 2.36 1.16 9.23
C ALA A 186 1.33 0.65 8.20
N ASP A 187 0.49 1.55 7.69
CA ASP A 187 -0.51 1.24 6.66
C ASP A 187 0.14 1.04 5.29
N GLU A 188 1.18 1.80 4.98
CA GLU A 188 1.98 1.64 3.75
C GLU A 188 2.70 0.30 3.74
N PHE A 189 3.31 -0.11 4.86
CA PHE A 189 3.92 -1.44 5.01
C PHE A 189 2.90 -2.57 4.83
N ARG A 190 1.70 -2.41 5.36
CA ARG A 190 0.62 -3.39 5.19
C ARG A 190 0.22 -3.52 3.72
N ARG A 191 -0.03 -2.40 3.02
CA ARG A 191 -0.35 -2.40 1.58
C ARG A 191 0.76 -3.04 0.75
N MET A 192 2.02 -2.77 1.11
CA MET A 192 3.17 -3.39 0.43
C MET A 192 3.22 -4.89 0.66
N ALA A 193 2.95 -5.36 1.88
CA ALA A 193 2.88 -6.78 2.19
C ALA A 193 1.79 -7.47 1.35
N GLU A 194 0.59 -6.89 1.32
CA GLU A 194 -0.54 -7.38 0.50
C GLU A 194 -0.17 -7.42 -0.99
N TYR A 195 0.48 -6.37 -1.50
CA TYR A 195 0.96 -6.33 -2.88
C TYR A 195 1.97 -7.44 -3.18
N ILE A 196 2.95 -7.65 -2.31
CA ILE A 196 3.96 -8.71 -2.45
C ILE A 196 3.28 -10.08 -2.44
N GLU A 197 2.38 -10.33 -1.51
CA GLU A 197 1.67 -11.61 -1.37
C GLU A 197 0.87 -11.95 -2.64
N LEU A 198 0.13 -10.98 -3.18
CA LEU A 198 -0.66 -11.14 -4.40
C LEU A 198 0.19 -11.40 -5.66
N ASN A 199 1.41 -10.84 -5.70
CA ASN A 199 2.26 -10.88 -6.90
C ASN A 199 3.48 -11.81 -6.77
N ALA A 200 3.76 -12.38 -5.60
CA ALA A 200 4.87 -13.31 -5.39
C ALA A 200 4.90 -14.51 -6.37
N PRO A 201 3.76 -15.12 -6.75
CA PRO A 201 3.73 -16.21 -7.73
C PRO A 201 4.33 -15.82 -9.09
N MET A 202 4.20 -14.55 -9.51
CA MET A 202 4.74 -14.06 -10.79
C MET A 202 6.28 -14.11 -10.86
N VAL A 203 6.95 -14.11 -9.71
CA VAL A 203 8.43 -14.18 -9.64
C VAL A 203 8.90 -15.63 -9.60
N GLN A 204 8.10 -16.55 -9.05
CA GLN A 204 8.45 -17.96 -8.96
C GLN A 204 8.31 -18.68 -10.31
N GLU A 205 7.30 -18.36 -11.11
CA GLU A 205 7.11 -18.93 -12.45
C GLU A 205 8.18 -18.48 -13.46
N ALA A 206 8.85 -17.36 -13.23
CA ALA A 206 9.92 -16.86 -14.11
C ALA A 206 11.30 -17.50 -13.82
N ALA A 207 11.43 -18.30 -12.75
CA ALA A 207 12.67 -18.92 -12.31
C ALA A 207 12.73 -20.44 -12.61
N GLY A 208 11.68 -21.02 -13.18
CA GLY A 208 11.59 -22.42 -13.62
C GLY A 208 11.56 -22.53 -15.13
#